data_4c7bc567ae3d21668b4dfa13162d8d21
#
_entry.id   4c7bc567ae3d21668b4dfa13162d8d21
#
_cell.length_a   1.000
_cell.length_b   1.000
_cell.length_c   1.000
_cell.angle_alpha   90.00
_cell.angle_beta   90.00
_cell.angle_gamma   90.00
#
_symmetry.space_group_name_H-M   'P 1'
#
loop_
_entity.id
_entity.type
_entity.pdbx_description
1 polymer ?
#
loop_
_entity_poly.entity_id
_entity_poly.type
_entity_poly.pdbx_seq_one_letter_code
_entity_poly.pdbx_strand_id
1 'polypeptide(L)'
;MTGIPRRTLIETALLAPAACALAACAGTGGTSGSGTPEDPEKLTFVLDYTPNTNHTGIYVAMEKGWYREQGIELEVVQPPEDGADALVGSGRAQLGMGYQDVMANYLGSDDPLPVTAVAAVVQHNTSGIISRKGDGVTRPAALAGRRYGTWDQDVEKAIVRSVVETDGGDWSQVELVPANSTDEVTGLRADQFDAIWCFEAWAGQNAKVQDYPVDYFAFRDIDPRFDYYTPVIVANDTFLAEQPDTVRRFLDATARGYLYASEHVDEAADILVEAAPEVDPELARASQEYLADKYVADAPRWGYIDPERWASFYTWMNDQGLTAERLDPEGGFTNDYLPGGE
;
A
#
# COMPACT_ATOMS: atom_id res chain seq x y z
N MET A 1 -25.93 61.51 25.83
CA MET A 1 -26.49 62.65 25.13
C MET A 1 -26.66 62.18 23.71
N THR A 2 -27.87 61.75 23.40
CA THR A 2 -28.84 62.38 22.44
C THR A 2 -28.38 62.12 21.01
N GLY A 3 -29.10 61.51 20.10
CA GLY A 3 -30.53 61.18 20.03
C GLY A 3 -30.83 60.71 18.63
N ILE A 4 -31.80 59.81 18.47
CA ILE A 4 -32.47 59.32 17.26
C ILE A 4 -33.41 60.45 16.79
N PRO A 5 -33.81 60.56 15.48
CA PRO A 5 -34.99 59.84 15.01
C PRO A 5 -35.02 59.52 13.47
N ARG A 6 -35.61 58.40 13.11
CA ARG A 6 -36.94 58.06 12.51
C ARG A 6 -37.49 58.94 11.39
N ARG A 7 -37.79 58.34 10.21
CA ARG A 7 -39.14 58.09 9.62
C ARG A 7 -39.00 57.87 8.09
N THR A 8 -39.39 56.73 7.58
CA THR A 8 -40.66 56.29 7.00
C THR A 8 -41.05 57.04 5.71
N LEU A 9 -41.20 56.31 4.63
CA LEU A 9 -42.42 56.31 3.83
C LEU A 9 -42.45 55.11 2.85
N ILE A 10 -43.64 54.53 2.77
CA ILE A 10 -44.19 53.42 2.03
C ILE A 10 -44.59 53.93 0.64
N GLU A 11 -44.33 53.15 -0.42
CA GLU A 11 -45.22 53.13 -1.56
C GLU A 11 -45.33 51.72 -2.15
N THR A 12 -46.56 51.29 -2.16
CA THR A 12 -47.13 50.05 -2.64
C THR A 12 -47.33 50.12 -4.17
N ALA A 13 -46.93 49.13 -4.95
CA ALA A 13 -47.46 48.86 -6.25
C ALA A 13 -47.70 47.38 -6.44
N LEU A 14 -48.97 47.01 -6.56
CA LEU A 14 -49.50 45.74 -7.00
C LEU A 14 -49.26 45.58 -8.51
N LEU A 15 -48.95 44.35 -9.00
CA LEU A 15 -49.65 43.72 -10.13
C LEU A 15 -49.11 42.32 -10.48
N ALA A 16 -50.00 41.35 -10.31
CA ALA A 16 -50.36 40.18 -11.09
C ALA A 16 -49.37 39.02 -11.33
N PRO A 17 -49.84 37.76 -11.22
CA PRO A 17 -49.07 36.56 -11.28
C PRO A 17 -48.95 36.01 -12.71
N ALA A 18 -47.74 35.72 -13.15
CA ALA A 18 -47.49 34.82 -14.29
C ALA A 18 -47.19 33.43 -13.75
N ALA A 19 -48.10 32.51 -13.95
CA ALA A 19 -47.92 31.10 -13.68
C ALA A 19 -46.92 30.52 -14.69
N CYS A 20 -45.70 30.25 -14.25
CA CYS A 20 -44.80 29.35 -14.97
C CYS A 20 -44.85 27.97 -14.29
N ALA A 21 -45.32 27.00 -15.04
CA ALA A 21 -45.34 25.60 -14.68
C ALA A 21 -43.91 25.08 -14.39
N LEU A 22 -43.63 24.80 -13.15
CA LEU A 22 -42.45 24.00 -12.77
C LEU A 22 -42.78 22.55 -13.05
N ALA A 23 -42.25 22.03 -14.16
CA ALA A 23 -42.10 20.60 -14.35
C ALA A 23 -41.03 20.13 -13.36
N ALA A 24 -41.44 19.58 -12.23
CA ALA A 24 -40.59 18.87 -11.30
C ALA A 24 -40.23 17.51 -11.95
N CYS A 25 -39.10 17.46 -12.65
CA CYS A 25 -38.42 16.21 -12.86
C CYS A 25 -37.72 15.86 -11.56
N ALA A 26 -38.39 15.08 -10.71
CA ALA A 26 -37.72 14.32 -9.63
C ALA A 26 -36.92 13.21 -10.30
N GLY A 27 -35.70 13.53 -10.72
CA GLY A 27 -34.68 12.57 -11.05
C GLY A 27 -34.00 12.22 -9.75
N THR A 28 -34.32 11.07 -9.16
CA THR A 28 -33.45 10.35 -8.22
C THR A 28 -32.27 9.84 -9.05
N GLY A 29 -31.32 10.71 -9.32
CA GLY A 29 -30.03 10.35 -9.88
C GLY A 29 -29.05 10.24 -8.73
N GLY A 30 -28.73 9.01 -8.31
CA GLY A 30 -27.45 8.74 -7.67
C GLY A 30 -26.38 9.27 -8.63
N THR A 31 -25.49 10.13 -8.14
CA THR A 31 -24.31 10.57 -8.86
C THR A 31 -23.33 9.41 -8.90
N SER A 32 -23.53 8.47 -9.85
CA SER A 32 -22.45 7.58 -10.25
C SER A 32 -21.36 8.48 -10.82
N GLY A 33 -20.20 8.50 -10.17
CA GLY A 33 -19.02 9.18 -10.67
C GLY A 33 -18.74 8.71 -12.11
N SER A 34 -18.95 9.58 -13.08
CA SER A 34 -18.77 9.27 -14.50
C SER A 34 -17.76 10.25 -15.09
N GLY A 35 -16.53 10.25 -14.56
CA GLY A 35 -15.43 10.96 -15.22
C GLY A 35 -15.30 10.48 -16.66
N THR A 36 -15.04 11.41 -17.57
CA THR A 36 -14.72 11.12 -18.97
C THR A 36 -13.29 11.58 -19.27
N PRO A 37 -12.65 11.13 -20.39
CA PRO A 37 -11.33 11.61 -20.78
C PRO A 37 -11.24 13.13 -20.94
N GLU A 38 -12.35 13.79 -21.31
CA GLU A 38 -12.46 15.26 -21.46
C GLU A 38 -12.75 15.99 -20.14
N ASP A 39 -13.42 15.32 -19.19
CA ASP A 39 -13.73 15.84 -17.85
C ASP A 39 -13.47 14.73 -16.80
N PRO A 40 -12.18 14.47 -16.51
CA PRO A 40 -11.81 13.37 -15.63
C PRO A 40 -12.17 13.63 -14.17
N GLU A 41 -12.54 12.57 -13.49
CA GLU A 41 -12.74 12.57 -12.05
C GLU A 41 -11.39 12.59 -11.32
N LYS A 42 -11.26 13.46 -10.32
CA LYS A 42 -10.04 13.53 -9.51
C LYS A 42 -10.04 12.47 -8.43
N LEU A 43 -9.00 11.66 -8.40
CA LEU A 43 -8.74 10.69 -7.35
C LEU A 43 -7.38 10.96 -6.71
N THR A 44 -7.31 10.80 -5.39
CA THR A 44 -6.06 10.84 -4.63
C THR A 44 -5.63 9.43 -4.26
N PHE A 45 -4.40 9.09 -4.62
CA PHE A 45 -3.71 7.86 -4.22
C PHE A 45 -2.56 8.21 -3.28
N VAL A 46 -2.55 7.64 -2.08
CA VAL A 46 -1.46 7.86 -1.12
C VAL A 46 -0.48 6.71 -1.15
N LEU A 47 0.82 7.03 -1.24
CA LEU A 47 1.90 6.04 -1.15
C LEU A 47 2.06 5.56 0.30
N ASP A 48 2.69 4.40 0.47
CA ASP A 48 3.06 3.83 1.77
C ASP A 48 4.38 4.38 2.31
N TYR A 49 5.27 4.77 1.39
CA TYR A 49 6.63 5.25 1.66
C TYR A 49 7.09 6.22 0.57
N THR A 50 8.36 6.62 0.58
CA THR A 50 8.97 7.32 -0.56
C THR A 50 8.83 6.49 -1.83
N PRO A 51 8.72 7.13 -3.02
CA PRO A 51 8.60 6.43 -4.29
C PRO A 51 9.65 5.34 -4.45
N ASN A 52 9.20 4.17 -4.86
CA ASN A 52 10.03 3.00 -5.10
C ASN A 52 9.36 2.09 -6.13
N THR A 53 9.97 0.95 -6.45
CA THR A 53 9.51 0.08 -7.52
C THR A 53 8.19 -0.65 -7.24
N ASN A 54 7.71 -0.69 -6.00
CA ASN A 54 6.34 -1.13 -5.73
C ASN A 54 5.29 -0.19 -6.36
N HIS A 55 5.66 1.06 -6.66
CA HIS A 55 4.77 2.06 -7.26
C HIS A 55 4.91 2.17 -8.78
N THR A 56 5.84 1.45 -9.40
CA THR A 56 6.17 1.61 -10.84
C THR A 56 4.94 1.50 -11.72
N GLY A 57 4.06 0.52 -11.50
CA GLY A 57 2.85 0.35 -12.30
C GLY A 57 1.90 1.55 -12.25
N ILE A 58 1.81 2.23 -11.10
CA ILE A 58 1.03 3.48 -10.96
C ILE A 58 1.63 4.58 -11.84
N TYR A 59 2.93 4.81 -11.73
CA TYR A 59 3.61 5.86 -12.52
C TYR A 59 3.61 5.56 -14.01
N VAL A 60 3.76 4.30 -14.42
CA VAL A 60 3.63 3.87 -15.82
C VAL A 60 2.22 4.16 -16.34
N ALA A 61 1.17 3.82 -15.59
CA ALA A 61 -0.21 4.06 -16.00
C ALA A 61 -0.52 5.57 -16.12
N MET A 62 0.09 6.40 -15.25
CA MET A 62 0.00 7.86 -15.32
C MET A 62 0.71 8.40 -16.57
N GLU A 63 1.96 8.04 -16.81
CA GLU A 63 2.77 8.52 -17.94
C GLU A 63 2.16 8.10 -19.28
N LYS A 64 1.67 6.87 -19.37
CA LYS A 64 0.97 6.35 -20.57
C LYS A 64 -0.43 6.94 -20.76
N GLY A 65 -0.95 7.73 -19.81
CA GLY A 65 -2.25 8.35 -19.88
C GLY A 65 -3.44 7.39 -19.66
N TRP A 66 -3.20 6.16 -19.19
CA TRP A 66 -4.24 5.14 -19.08
C TRP A 66 -5.30 5.46 -18.02
N TYR A 67 -4.96 6.16 -16.95
CA TYR A 67 -5.98 6.69 -16.03
C TYR A 67 -6.87 7.72 -16.72
N ARG A 68 -6.29 8.61 -17.53
CA ARG A 68 -7.07 9.62 -18.26
C ARG A 68 -7.97 9.00 -19.33
N GLU A 69 -7.52 7.95 -20.02
CA GLU A 69 -8.36 7.15 -20.92
C GLU A 69 -9.61 6.59 -20.21
N GLN A 70 -9.46 6.26 -18.92
CA GLN A 70 -10.53 5.78 -18.05
C GLN A 70 -11.33 6.92 -17.37
N GLY A 71 -11.10 8.19 -17.75
CA GLY A 71 -11.77 9.34 -17.16
C GLY A 71 -11.33 9.62 -15.71
N ILE A 72 -10.09 9.33 -15.38
CA ILE A 72 -9.48 9.54 -14.05
C ILE A 72 -8.29 10.50 -14.17
N GLU A 73 -8.26 11.53 -13.33
CA GLU A 73 -7.10 12.37 -13.06
C GLU A 73 -6.53 11.93 -11.69
N LEU A 74 -5.46 11.15 -11.71
CA LEU A 74 -4.86 10.61 -10.51
C LEU A 74 -3.83 11.57 -9.92
N GLU A 75 -4.00 11.95 -8.65
CA GLU A 75 -3.02 12.66 -7.84
C GLU A 75 -2.34 11.67 -6.89
N VAL A 76 -1.02 11.53 -7.00
CA VAL A 76 -0.21 10.70 -6.10
C VAL A 76 0.41 11.57 -5.02
N VAL A 77 0.19 11.21 -3.74
CA VAL A 77 0.68 11.96 -2.59
C VAL A 77 1.53 11.09 -1.67
N GLN A 78 2.49 11.73 -0.99
CA GLN A 78 3.32 11.09 0.03
C GLN A 78 2.49 10.76 1.28
N PRO A 79 2.82 9.69 2.03
CA PRO A 79 2.13 9.36 3.27
C PRO A 79 2.37 10.44 4.34
N PRO A 80 1.32 10.79 5.13
CA PRO A 80 1.49 11.58 6.33
C PRO A 80 2.15 10.76 7.46
N GLU A 81 2.49 11.42 8.58
CA GLU A 81 3.06 10.73 9.75
C GLU A 81 2.14 9.61 10.29
N ASP A 82 0.81 9.79 10.18
CA ASP A 82 -0.19 8.82 10.63
C ASP A 82 -0.34 7.62 9.66
N GLY A 83 0.41 7.59 8.55
CA GLY A 83 0.38 6.53 7.55
C GLY A 83 -0.68 6.68 6.47
N ALA A 84 -0.55 5.86 5.42
CA ALA A 84 -1.44 5.86 4.26
C ALA A 84 -2.86 5.42 4.63
N ASP A 85 -3.00 4.36 5.43
CA ASP A 85 -4.29 3.78 5.80
C ASP A 85 -5.20 4.76 6.55
N ALA A 86 -4.62 5.61 7.41
CA ALA A 86 -5.37 6.66 8.11
C ALA A 86 -5.93 7.72 7.15
N LEU A 87 -5.16 8.06 6.11
CA LEU A 87 -5.61 9.01 5.09
C LEU A 87 -6.75 8.43 4.25
N VAL A 88 -6.63 7.16 3.86
CA VAL A 88 -7.66 6.41 3.13
C VAL A 88 -8.90 6.21 4.01
N GLY A 89 -8.74 5.71 5.22
CA GLY A 89 -9.85 5.48 6.16
C GLY A 89 -10.66 6.73 6.48
N SER A 90 -10.01 7.91 6.54
CA SER A 90 -10.70 9.20 6.72
C SER A 90 -11.40 9.71 5.46
N GLY A 91 -11.27 9.06 4.31
CA GLY A 91 -11.84 9.50 3.02
C GLY A 91 -11.12 10.69 2.38
N ARG A 92 -9.97 11.13 2.93
CA ARG A 92 -9.15 12.21 2.34
C ARG A 92 -8.34 11.73 1.13
N ALA A 93 -8.05 10.45 1.05
CA ALA A 93 -7.64 9.76 -0.16
C ALA A 93 -8.66 8.66 -0.46
N GLN A 94 -8.92 8.38 -1.73
CA GLN A 94 -9.83 7.32 -2.15
C GLN A 94 -9.15 5.96 -2.10
N LEU A 95 -7.87 5.94 -2.45
CA LEU A 95 -7.05 4.74 -2.52
C LEU A 95 -5.65 5.00 -1.96
N GLY A 96 -4.93 3.95 -1.64
CA GLY A 96 -3.54 4.06 -1.20
C GLY A 96 -2.82 2.72 -1.26
N MET A 97 -1.51 2.79 -0.98
CA MET A 97 -0.69 1.61 -0.76
C MET A 97 -0.72 1.25 0.74
N GLY A 98 -0.93 -0.02 1.05
CA GLY A 98 -0.95 -0.53 2.41
C GLY A 98 -0.29 -1.91 2.50
N TYR A 99 -0.35 -2.50 3.68
CA TYR A 99 0.26 -3.81 3.97
C TYR A 99 -0.71 -4.66 4.79
N GLN A 100 -0.82 -5.95 4.49
CA GLN A 100 -1.74 -6.84 5.18
C GLN A 100 -1.48 -6.91 6.70
N ASP A 101 -0.23 -6.88 7.12
CA ASP A 101 0.19 -6.89 8.53
C ASP A 101 -0.15 -5.57 9.25
N VAL A 102 -0.03 -4.43 8.58
CA VAL A 102 -0.45 -3.13 9.11
C VAL A 102 -1.97 -3.04 9.18
N MET A 103 -2.67 -3.50 8.14
CA MET A 103 -4.14 -3.58 8.12
C MET A 103 -4.69 -4.35 9.32
N ALA A 104 -4.02 -5.42 9.74
CA ALA A 104 -4.42 -6.21 10.89
C ALA A 104 -4.58 -5.38 12.17
N ASN A 105 -3.72 -4.37 12.39
CA ASN A 105 -3.74 -3.56 13.60
C ASN A 105 -5.01 -2.72 13.71
N TYR A 106 -5.47 -2.10 12.61
CA TYR A 106 -6.69 -1.29 12.65
C TYR A 106 -7.96 -2.12 12.42
N LEU A 107 -7.92 -3.21 11.62
CA LEU A 107 -9.05 -4.13 11.49
C LEU A 107 -9.35 -4.88 12.80
N GLY A 108 -8.31 -5.18 13.59
CA GLY A 108 -8.42 -5.80 14.91
C GLY A 108 -8.42 -4.80 16.07
N SER A 109 -8.86 -3.55 15.85
CA SER A 109 -9.03 -2.53 16.89
C SER A 109 -10.49 -2.38 17.30
N ASP A 110 -10.74 -1.70 18.44
CA ASP A 110 -12.09 -1.35 18.93
C ASP A 110 -12.85 -0.41 17.96
N ASP A 111 -12.13 0.33 17.11
CA ASP A 111 -12.68 1.27 16.10
C ASP A 111 -11.97 1.04 14.76
N PRO A 112 -12.39 0.01 14.00
CA PRO A 112 -11.74 -0.34 12.75
C PRO A 112 -11.80 0.77 11.70
N LEU A 113 -10.69 1.01 10.99
CA LEU A 113 -10.72 1.91 9.84
C LEU A 113 -11.54 1.28 8.70
N PRO A 114 -12.39 2.09 8.02
CA PRO A 114 -13.20 1.63 6.89
C PRO A 114 -12.33 1.52 5.61
N VAL A 115 -11.49 0.49 5.55
CA VAL A 115 -10.52 0.27 4.49
C VAL A 115 -10.51 -1.21 4.10
N THR A 116 -10.57 -1.48 2.80
CA THR A 116 -10.51 -2.82 2.21
C THR A 116 -9.39 -2.93 1.19
N ALA A 117 -8.60 -4.01 1.22
CA ALA A 117 -7.62 -4.31 0.20
C ALA A 117 -8.32 -4.77 -1.10
N VAL A 118 -7.93 -4.18 -2.23
CA VAL A 118 -8.58 -4.41 -3.54
C VAL A 118 -7.65 -4.99 -4.59
N ALA A 119 -6.34 -5.01 -4.33
CA ALA A 119 -5.35 -5.67 -5.19
C ALA A 119 -4.04 -5.98 -4.44
N ALA A 120 -3.43 -7.11 -4.71
CA ALA A 120 -2.04 -7.39 -4.35
C ALA A 120 -1.10 -6.79 -5.39
N VAL A 121 -0.09 -6.03 -4.97
CA VAL A 121 0.87 -5.42 -5.90
C VAL A 121 1.89 -6.45 -6.37
N VAL A 122 2.46 -7.21 -5.46
CA VAL A 122 3.31 -8.36 -5.73
C VAL A 122 2.69 -9.61 -5.11
N GLN A 123 2.87 -10.75 -5.78
CA GLN A 123 2.16 -11.97 -5.39
C GLN A 123 2.80 -12.68 -4.20
N HIS A 124 4.10 -12.58 -4.02
CA HIS A 124 4.79 -13.23 -2.91
C HIS A 124 5.57 -12.23 -2.08
N ASN A 125 5.53 -12.42 -0.77
CA ASN A 125 6.25 -11.61 0.18
C ASN A 125 7.77 -11.69 -0.07
N THR A 126 8.41 -10.54 -0.27
CA THR A 126 9.86 -10.43 -0.46
C THR A 126 10.60 -10.06 0.82
N SER A 127 9.91 -10.05 1.97
CA SER A 127 10.53 -9.72 3.25
C SER A 127 11.31 -10.89 3.84
N GLY A 128 12.34 -10.55 4.58
CA GLY A 128 13.25 -11.48 5.20
C GLY A 128 14.28 -10.76 6.04
N ILE A 129 15.36 -11.46 6.37
CA ILE A 129 16.49 -10.90 7.12
C ILE A 129 17.70 -10.76 6.21
N ILE A 130 18.32 -9.58 6.25
CA ILE A 130 19.60 -9.28 5.61
C ILE A 130 20.68 -9.11 6.68
N SER A 131 21.90 -9.61 6.40
CA SER A 131 23.07 -9.49 7.26
C SER A 131 24.35 -9.36 6.44
N ARG A 132 25.46 -8.96 7.07
CA ARG A 132 26.76 -8.91 6.39
C ARG A 132 27.19 -10.32 5.99
N LYS A 133 27.66 -10.47 4.75
CA LYS A 133 28.18 -11.76 4.27
C LYS A 133 29.37 -12.21 5.10
N GLY A 134 29.29 -13.46 5.54
CA GLY A 134 30.37 -14.09 6.32
C GLY A 134 30.23 -13.94 7.84
N ASP A 135 29.26 -13.17 8.34
CA ASP A 135 28.96 -13.09 9.78
C ASP A 135 28.21 -14.33 10.31
N GLY A 136 27.80 -15.21 9.39
CA GLY A 136 27.19 -16.48 9.72
C GLY A 136 25.68 -16.43 9.97
N VAL A 137 25.02 -15.30 9.76
CA VAL A 137 23.55 -15.19 9.87
C VAL A 137 22.93 -15.56 8.53
N THR A 138 22.91 -16.84 8.20
CA THR A 138 22.40 -17.40 6.94
C THR A 138 21.04 -18.12 7.11
N ARG A 139 20.55 -18.18 8.36
CA ARG A 139 19.28 -18.83 8.76
C ARG A 139 18.78 -18.21 10.07
N PRO A 140 17.48 -18.32 10.38
CA PRO A 140 16.88 -17.67 11.55
C PRO A 140 17.54 -18.05 12.89
N ALA A 141 17.86 -19.32 13.12
CA ALA A 141 18.50 -19.76 14.36
C ALA A 141 19.85 -19.09 14.65
N ALA A 142 20.53 -18.59 13.61
CA ALA A 142 21.81 -17.90 13.75
C ALA A 142 21.69 -16.46 14.28
N LEU A 143 20.47 -15.93 14.48
CA LEU A 143 20.23 -14.67 15.15
C LEU A 143 20.50 -14.73 16.66
N ALA A 144 20.51 -15.91 17.27
CA ALA A 144 20.86 -16.07 18.69
C ALA A 144 22.27 -15.51 18.97
N GLY A 145 22.36 -14.59 19.94
CA GLY A 145 23.59 -13.87 20.29
C GLY A 145 23.99 -12.76 19.32
N ARG A 146 23.09 -12.34 18.41
CA ARG A 146 23.30 -11.26 17.45
C ARG A 146 22.44 -10.05 17.77
N ARG A 147 22.91 -8.87 17.36
CA ARG A 147 22.13 -7.61 17.40
C ARG A 147 21.18 -7.57 16.20
N TYR A 148 19.90 -7.65 16.49
CA TYR A 148 18.85 -7.49 15.48
C TYR A 148 18.33 -6.06 15.51
N GLY A 149 18.44 -5.34 14.38
CA GLY A 149 17.86 -4.02 14.19
C GLY A 149 16.34 -4.12 14.09
N THR A 150 15.64 -3.54 15.04
CA THR A 150 14.16 -3.60 15.14
C THR A 150 13.54 -2.23 14.99
N TRP A 151 12.35 -2.17 14.37
CA TRP A 151 11.45 -1.00 14.37
C TRP A 151 10.53 -0.98 15.60
N ASP A 152 10.71 -1.95 16.51
CA ASP A 152 9.98 -2.09 17.78
C ASP A 152 8.47 -2.34 17.62
N GLN A 153 8.04 -2.91 16.48
CA GLN A 153 6.66 -3.29 16.26
C GLN A 153 6.39 -4.72 16.75
N ASP A 154 5.21 -4.94 17.37
CA ASP A 154 4.89 -6.24 17.96
C ASP A 154 4.76 -7.35 16.90
N VAL A 155 4.16 -7.05 15.74
CA VAL A 155 4.04 -8.01 14.64
C VAL A 155 5.41 -8.37 14.06
N GLU A 156 6.30 -7.39 13.86
CA GLU A 156 7.68 -7.63 13.42
C GLU A 156 8.41 -8.60 14.36
N LYS A 157 8.42 -8.27 15.66
CA LYS A 157 9.08 -9.10 16.69
C LYS A 157 8.47 -10.51 16.76
N ALA A 158 7.15 -10.64 16.62
CA ALA A 158 6.47 -11.93 16.63
C ALA A 158 6.84 -12.79 15.41
N ILE A 159 6.93 -12.22 14.21
CA ILE A 159 7.36 -12.92 12.99
C ILE A 159 8.80 -13.39 13.13
N VAL A 160 9.72 -12.49 13.50
CA VAL A 160 11.15 -12.86 13.65
C VAL A 160 11.34 -13.91 14.73
N ARG A 161 10.65 -13.77 15.88
CA ARG A 161 10.63 -14.80 16.92
C ARG A 161 10.14 -16.14 16.40
N SER A 162 9.01 -16.14 15.66
CA SER A 162 8.41 -17.36 15.13
C SER A 162 9.37 -18.10 14.20
N VAL A 163 10.07 -17.39 13.27
CA VAL A 163 11.02 -18.04 12.37
C VAL A 163 12.28 -18.52 13.10
N VAL A 164 12.76 -17.78 14.11
CA VAL A 164 13.90 -18.21 14.94
C VAL A 164 13.57 -19.49 15.70
N GLU A 165 12.44 -19.56 16.38
CA GLU A 165 11.99 -20.73 17.15
C GLU A 165 11.68 -21.92 16.22
N THR A 166 11.04 -21.70 15.05
CA THR A 166 10.78 -22.74 14.05
C THR A 166 12.07 -23.36 13.51
N ASP A 167 13.12 -22.56 13.34
CA ASP A 167 14.43 -23.00 12.90
C ASP A 167 15.29 -23.60 14.03
N GLY A 168 14.75 -23.70 15.25
CA GLY A 168 15.41 -24.28 16.43
C GLY A 168 16.37 -23.36 17.15
N GLY A 169 16.27 -22.03 16.91
CA GLY A 169 17.02 -20.99 17.62
C GLY A 169 16.35 -20.61 18.94
N ASP A 170 17.09 -19.84 19.76
CA ASP A 170 16.62 -19.30 21.03
C ASP A 170 16.39 -17.79 20.91
N TRP A 171 15.12 -17.38 20.77
CA TRP A 171 14.75 -15.96 20.68
C TRP A 171 15.23 -15.13 21.88
N SER A 172 15.31 -15.72 23.08
CA SER A 172 15.74 -15.00 24.28
C SER A 172 17.21 -14.54 24.24
N GLN A 173 17.98 -15.07 23.29
CA GLN A 173 19.38 -14.68 23.06
C GLN A 173 19.54 -13.63 21.94
N VAL A 174 18.47 -13.25 21.24
CA VAL A 174 18.53 -12.18 20.24
C VAL A 174 18.56 -10.82 20.95
N GLU A 175 19.57 -10.02 20.65
CA GLU A 175 19.70 -8.67 21.20
C GLU A 175 18.95 -7.68 20.29
N LEU A 176 17.85 -7.10 20.80
CA LEU A 176 17.09 -6.10 20.06
C LEU A 176 17.76 -4.73 20.19
N VAL A 177 18.09 -4.10 19.06
CA VAL A 177 18.66 -2.75 19.00
C VAL A 177 17.82 -1.87 18.08
N PRO A 178 17.60 -0.58 18.41
CA PRO A 178 16.81 0.32 17.57
C PRO A 178 17.42 0.48 16.17
N ALA A 179 16.65 0.31 15.13
CA ALA A 179 17.05 0.59 13.75
C ALA A 179 16.88 2.08 13.45
N ASN A 180 17.96 2.85 13.55
CA ASN A 180 17.97 4.31 13.35
C ASN A 180 18.65 4.75 12.04
N SER A 181 19.03 3.79 11.17
CA SER A 181 19.64 4.08 9.88
C SER A 181 18.60 4.50 8.82
N THR A 182 19.04 5.24 7.82
CA THR A 182 18.21 5.65 6.69
C THR A 182 17.88 4.48 5.75
N ASP A 183 18.76 3.48 5.71
CA ASP A 183 18.57 2.22 4.99
C ASP A 183 19.38 1.08 5.66
N GLU A 184 19.01 -0.14 5.33
CA GLU A 184 19.54 -1.37 5.93
C GLU A 184 21.04 -1.55 5.65
N VAL A 185 21.48 -1.27 4.40
CA VAL A 185 22.88 -1.41 3.98
C VAL A 185 23.77 -0.41 4.71
N THR A 186 23.31 0.82 4.86
CA THR A 186 24.00 1.86 5.64
C THR A 186 24.14 1.45 7.10
N GLY A 187 23.07 0.92 7.71
CA GLY A 187 23.09 0.45 9.08
C GLY A 187 24.06 -0.73 9.30
N LEU A 188 24.06 -1.72 8.40
CA LEU A 188 24.98 -2.84 8.41
C LEU A 188 26.45 -2.37 8.24
N ARG A 189 26.70 -1.45 7.31
CA ARG A 189 28.03 -0.90 7.06
C ARG A 189 28.57 -0.09 8.23
N ALA A 190 27.69 0.62 8.93
CA ALA A 190 28.02 1.40 10.12
C ALA A 190 28.09 0.57 11.42
N ASP A 191 27.92 -0.76 11.33
CA ASP A 191 27.91 -1.69 12.46
C ASP A 191 26.88 -1.36 13.56
N GLN A 192 25.72 -0.81 13.16
CA GLN A 192 24.63 -0.49 14.09
C GLN A 192 23.93 -1.76 14.59
N PHE A 193 23.81 -2.76 13.72
CA PHE A 193 23.25 -4.08 14.00
C PHE A 193 23.95 -5.14 13.15
N ASP A 194 23.74 -6.42 13.47
CA ASP A 194 24.32 -7.55 12.75
C ASP A 194 23.37 -8.08 11.66
N ALA A 195 22.08 -7.92 11.89
CA ALA A 195 21.00 -8.31 10.97
C ALA A 195 19.79 -7.40 11.16
N ILE A 196 18.98 -7.27 10.11
CA ILE A 196 17.76 -6.45 10.11
C ILE A 196 16.75 -7.04 9.15
N TRP A 197 15.45 -6.79 9.38
CA TRP A 197 14.39 -7.03 8.42
C TRP A 197 14.59 -6.17 7.17
N CYS A 198 14.35 -6.74 6.02
CA CYS A 198 14.35 -6.02 4.76
C CYS A 198 13.36 -6.61 3.76
N PHE A 199 13.08 -5.86 2.69
CA PHE A 199 12.49 -6.39 1.47
C PHE A 199 13.58 -6.63 0.44
N GLU A 200 13.77 -7.89 -0.02
CA GLU A 200 14.81 -8.22 -1.01
C GLU A 200 14.65 -7.43 -2.30
N ALA A 201 13.39 -7.10 -2.64
CA ALA A 201 13.06 -6.28 -3.79
C ALA A 201 13.71 -4.89 -3.76
N TRP A 202 14.01 -4.35 -2.59
CA TRP A 202 14.61 -3.03 -2.43
C TRP A 202 15.99 -3.08 -1.76
N ALA A 203 16.06 -3.42 -0.49
CA ALA A 203 17.33 -3.43 0.25
C ALA A 203 18.31 -4.50 -0.26
N GLY A 204 17.81 -5.67 -0.68
CA GLY A 204 18.63 -6.70 -1.32
C GLY A 204 19.23 -6.23 -2.64
N GLN A 205 18.45 -5.50 -3.45
CA GLN A 205 18.95 -4.92 -4.70
C GLN A 205 19.90 -3.74 -4.43
N ASN A 206 19.60 -2.91 -3.42
CA ASN A 206 20.49 -1.82 -2.99
C ASN A 206 21.87 -2.35 -2.55
N ALA A 207 21.92 -3.46 -1.83
CA ALA A 207 23.16 -4.11 -1.47
C ALA A 207 23.98 -4.54 -2.70
N LYS A 208 23.33 -5.05 -3.74
CA LYS A 208 23.98 -5.43 -5.02
C LYS A 208 24.53 -4.21 -5.76
N VAL A 209 23.71 -3.14 -5.89
CA VAL A 209 24.12 -1.89 -6.55
C VAL A 209 25.29 -1.23 -5.85
N GLN A 210 25.33 -1.29 -4.51
CA GLN A 210 26.44 -0.76 -3.72
C GLN A 210 27.67 -1.66 -3.63
N ASP A 211 27.68 -2.80 -4.33
CA ASP A 211 28.72 -3.86 -4.23
C ASP A 211 29.02 -4.23 -2.76
N TYR A 212 27.94 -4.34 -1.96
CA TYR A 212 28.01 -4.70 -0.54
C TYR A 212 27.51 -6.13 -0.33
N PRO A 213 28.42 -7.11 -0.12
CA PRO A 213 28.03 -8.51 -0.01
C PRO A 213 27.21 -8.78 1.25
N VAL A 214 26.04 -9.42 1.07
CA VAL A 214 25.11 -9.77 2.14
C VAL A 214 24.73 -11.25 2.08
N ASP A 215 24.25 -11.77 3.19
CA ASP A 215 23.46 -12.99 3.27
C ASP A 215 22.00 -12.59 3.52
N TYR A 216 21.06 -13.31 2.91
CA TYR A 216 19.63 -13.08 2.99
C TYR A 216 18.89 -14.40 3.12
N PHE A 217 17.79 -14.40 3.89
CA PHE A 217 16.81 -15.49 3.89
C PHE A 217 15.39 -14.91 4.00
N ALA A 218 14.44 -15.44 3.19
CA ALA A 218 13.06 -14.99 3.20
C ALA A 218 12.27 -15.68 4.31
N PHE A 219 11.33 -14.94 4.92
CA PHE A 219 10.45 -15.51 5.95
C PHE A 219 9.53 -16.59 5.41
N ARG A 220 8.99 -16.41 4.20
CA ARG A 220 8.10 -17.37 3.53
C ARG A 220 8.75 -18.73 3.27
N ASP A 221 10.08 -18.77 3.11
CA ASP A 221 10.82 -20.02 2.88
C ASP A 221 10.96 -20.83 4.18
N ILE A 222 10.81 -20.19 5.35
CA ILE A 222 10.86 -20.80 6.67
C ILE A 222 9.48 -21.23 7.12
N ASP A 223 8.48 -20.35 6.92
CA ASP A 223 7.10 -20.60 7.28
C ASP A 223 6.17 -19.99 6.23
N PRO A 224 5.40 -20.81 5.47
CA PRO A 224 4.54 -20.31 4.41
C PRO A 224 3.43 -19.37 4.88
N ARG A 225 3.11 -19.32 6.20
CA ARG A 225 2.18 -18.32 6.76
C ARG A 225 2.70 -16.88 6.60
N PHE A 226 4.01 -16.71 6.42
CA PHE A 226 4.65 -15.41 6.18
C PHE A 226 4.78 -15.03 4.70
N ASP A 227 4.12 -15.77 3.82
CA ASP A 227 3.89 -15.35 2.43
C ASP A 227 2.63 -14.49 2.30
N TYR A 228 2.40 -13.60 3.27
CA TYR A 228 1.28 -12.66 3.28
C TYR A 228 1.51 -11.51 2.30
N TYR A 229 0.43 -10.78 1.97
CA TYR A 229 0.48 -9.73 0.94
C TYR A 229 1.04 -8.41 1.47
N THR A 230 2.15 -7.98 0.86
CA THR A 230 2.84 -6.74 1.17
C THR A 230 3.70 -6.30 -0.03
N PRO A 231 3.35 -5.15 -0.75
CA PRO A 231 2.20 -4.29 -0.48
C PRO A 231 0.90 -4.73 -1.14
N VAL A 232 -0.20 -4.10 -0.71
CA VAL A 232 -1.53 -4.18 -1.32
C VAL A 232 -2.03 -2.78 -1.69
N ILE A 233 -2.95 -2.67 -2.64
CA ILE A 233 -3.74 -1.45 -2.83
C ILE A 233 -4.97 -1.53 -1.93
N VAL A 234 -5.17 -0.50 -1.13
CA VAL A 234 -6.33 -0.33 -0.25
C VAL A 234 -7.26 0.76 -0.77
N ALA A 235 -8.55 0.63 -0.50
CA ALA A 235 -9.55 1.61 -0.86
C ALA A 235 -10.46 1.92 0.33
N ASN A 236 -10.98 3.15 0.39
CA ASN A 236 -11.98 3.56 1.37
C ASN A 236 -13.31 2.84 1.12
N ASP A 237 -13.93 2.26 2.14
CA ASP A 237 -15.16 1.45 2.01
C ASP A 237 -16.36 2.26 1.50
N THR A 238 -16.47 3.53 1.88
CA THR A 238 -17.50 4.40 1.34
C THR A 238 -17.31 4.64 -0.17
N PHE A 239 -16.06 4.86 -0.59
CA PHE A 239 -15.71 5.01 -2.00
C PHE A 239 -16.00 3.73 -2.80
N LEU A 240 -15.68 2.56 -2.26
CA LEU A 240 -16.02 1.26 -2.86
C LEU A 240 -17.52 1.09 -3.06
N ALA A 241 -18.32 1.48 -2.07
CA ALA A 241 -19.77 1.34 -2.11
C ALA A 241 -20.46 2.35 -3.04
N GLU A 242 -19.96 3.60 -3.06
CA GLU A 242 -20.58 4.69 -3.82
C GLU A 242 -20.11 4.76 -5.28
N GLN A 243 -18.86 4.33 -5.56
CA GLN A 243 -18.24 4.48 -6.86
C GLN A 243 -17.54 3.18 -7.37
N PRO A 244 -18.23 2.04 -7.36
CA PRO A 244 -17.64 0.76 -7.74
C PRO A 244 -17.08 0.73 -9.17
N ASP A 245 -17.70 1.46 -10.10
CA ASP A 245 -17.23 1.52 -11.49
C ASP A 245 -15.96 2.35 -11.64
N THR A 246 -15.79 3.39 -10.83
CA THR A 246 -14.54 4.18 -10.79
C THR A 246 -13.39 3.33 -10.24
N VAL A 247 -13.65 2.51 -9.20
CA VAL A 247 -12.67 1.57 -8.67
C VAL A 247 -12.22 0.55 -9.73
N ARG A 248 -13.16 -0.02 -10.50
CA ARG A 248 -12.84 -0.95 -11.59
C ARG A 248 -12.00 -0.29 -12.68
N ARG A 249 -12.35 0.93 -13.09
CA ARG A 249 -11.59 1.70 -14.09
C ARG A 249 -10.18 2.03 -13.59
N PHE A 250 -10.04 2.39 -12.31
CA PHE A 250 -8.75 2.62 -11.68
C PHE A 250 -7.90 1.36 -11.70
N LEU A 251 -8.44 0.22 -11.26
CA LEU A 251 -7.72 -1.05 -11.21
C LEU A 251 -7.39 -1.59 -12.61
N ASP A 252 -8.22 -1.34 -13.63
CA ASP A 252 -7.91 -1.69 -15.01
C ASP A 252 -6.68 -0.93 -15.53
N ALA A 253 -6.65 0.39 -15.35
CA ALA A 253 -5.49 1.20 -15.73
C ALA A 253 -4.23 0.80 -14.95
N THR A 254 -4.37 0.53 -13.64
CA THR A 254 -3.29 0.13 -12.76
C THR A 254 -2.71 -1.23 -13.17
N ALA A 255 -3.57 -2.22 -13.45
CA ALA A 255 -3.15 -3.54 -13.91
C ALA A 255 -2.34 -3.46 -15.22
N ARG A 256 -2.80 -2.63 -16.17
CA ARG A 256 -2.05 -2.35 -17.42
C ARG A 256 -0.67 -1.79 -17.10
N GLY A 257 -0.56 -0.91 -16.10
CA GLY A 257 0.71 -0.33 -15.67
C GLY A 257 1.70 -1.37 -15.14
N TYR A 258 1.27 -2.27 -14.25
CA TYR A 258 2.13 -3.32 -13.72
C TYR A 258 2.48 -4.38 -14.76
N LEU A 259 1.53 -4.76 -15.62
CA LEU A 259 1.80 -5.68 -16.72
C LEU A 259 2.82 -5.09 -17.71
N TYR A 260 2.69 -3.79 -18.03
CA TYR A 260 3.67 -3.10 -18.84
C TYR A 260 5.04 -3.06 -18.18
N ALA A 261 5.11 -2.75 -16.88
CA ALA A 261 6.35 -2.70 -16.12
C ALA A 261 7.04 -4.07 -16.02
N SER A 262 6.29 -5.18 -16.06
CA SER A 262 6.87 -6.53 -16.12
C SER A 262 7.52 -6.86 -17.46
N GLU A 263 7.02 -6.29 -18.56
CA GLU A 263 7.49 -6.56 -19.92
C GLU A 263 8.53 -5.54 -20.41
N HIS A 264 8.54 -4.33 -19.84
CA HIS A 264 9.36 -3.18 -20.27
C HIS A 264 10.18 -2.61 -19.11
N VAL A 265 11.03 -3.45 -18.51
CA VAL A 265 11.76 -3.21 -17.25
C VAL A 265 12.52 -1.87 -17.26
N ASP A 266 13.36 -1.63 -18.27
CA ASP A 266 14.19 -0.43 -18.35
C ASP A 266 13.34 0.84 -18.48
N GLU A 267 12.35 0.83 -19.40
CA GLU A 267 11.47 1.98 -19.61
C GLU A 267 10.62 2.27 -18.36
N ALA A 268 10.13 1.24 -17.70
CA ALA A 268 9.35 1.38 -16.48
C ALA A 268 10.18 1.97 -15.32
N ALA A 269 11.44 1.56 -15.18
CA ALA A 269 12.37 2.13 -14.22
C ALA A 269 12.68 3.60 -14.55
N ASP A 270 12.89 3.93 -15.83
CA ASP A 270 13.14 5.31 -16.27
C ASP A 270 11.92 6.21 -15.99
N ILE A 271 10.70 5.73 -16.24
CA ILE A 271 9.45 6.46 -15.89
C ILE A 271 9.36 6.73 -14.38
N LEU A 272 9.67 5.73 -13.54
CA LEU A 272 9.68 5.93 -12.08
C LEU A 272 10.68 7.02 -11.67
N VAL A 273 11.92 6.97 -12.20
CA VAL A 273 12.99 7.94 -11.88
C VAL A 273 12.64 9.33 -12.40
N GLU A 274 11.99 9.44 -13.56
CA GLU A 274 11.55 10.74 -14.09
C GLU A 274 10.45 11.36 -13.20
N ALA A 275 9.53 10.55 -12.72
CA ALA A 275 8.45 10.98 -11.81
C ALA A 275 8.94 11.27 -10.38
N ALA A 276 10.00 10.59 -9.93
CA ALA A 276 10.57 10.67 -8.58
C ALA A 276 12.12 10.77 -8.65
N PRO A 277 12.68 11.95 -8.94
CA PRO A 277 14.12 12.14 -9.17
C PRO A 277 15.02 11.86 -7.96
N GLU A 278 14.45 11.69 -6.77
CA GLU A 278 15.17 11.25 -5.57
C GLU A 278 15.54 9.77 -5.57
N VAL A 279 14.92 8.97 -6.44
CA VAL A 279 15.20 7.52 -6.58
C VAL A 279 16.49 7.32 -7.37
N ASP A 280 17.40 6.51 -6.82
CA ASP A 280 18.63 6.14 -7.52
C ASP A 280 18.31 5.32 -8.78
N PRO A 281 18.77 5.72 -9.98
CA PRO A 281 18.42 5.04 -11.23
C PRO A 281 18.96 3.61 -11.35
N GLU A 282 20.12 3.31 -10.74
CA GLU A 282 20.69 1.96 -10.77
C GLU A 282 19.90 1.03 -9.86
N LEU A 283 19.49 1.54 -8.69
CA LEU A 283 18.62 0.80 -7.77
C LEU A 283 17.23 0.60 -8.38
N ALA A 284 16.64 1.62 -9.01
CA ALA A 284 15.34 1.50 -9.68
C ALA A 284 15.35 0.38 -10.73
N ARG A 285 16.39 0.31 -11.58
CA ARG A 285 16.51 -0.76 -12.59
C ARG A 285 16.71 -2.13 -11.96
N ALA A 286 17.63 -2.26 -11.00
CA ALA A 286 17.90 -3.55 -10.36
C ALA A 286 16.66 -4.08 -9.63
N SER A 287 15.92 -3.21 -8.95
CA SER A 287 14.71 -3.56 -8.25
C SER A 287 13.55 -3.86 -9.21
N GLN A 288 13.40 -3.09 -10.29
CA GLN A 288 12.37 -3.34 -11.31
C GLN A 288 12.62 -4.68 -12.03
N GLU A 289 13.87 -5.01 -12.37
CA GLU A 289 14.25 -6.30 -12.93
C GLU A 289 13.90 -7.45 -11.97
N TYR A 290 14.18 -7.26 -10.68
CA TYR A 290 13.83 -8.25 -9.66
C TYR A 290 12.31 -8.45 -9.53
N LEU A 291 11.51 -7.39 -9.65
CA LEU A 291 10.05 -7.44 -9.45
C LEU A 291 9.27 -7.85 -10.70
N ALA A 292 9.86 -7.77 -11.90
CA ALA A 292 9.17 -7.94 -13.19
C ALA A 292 8.34 -9.24 -13.27
N ASP A 293 8.87 -10.35 -12.77
CA ASP A 293 8.20 -11.66 -12.74
C ASP A 293 7.36 -11.90 -11.48
N LYS A 294 7.34 -10.95 -10.53
CA LYS A 294 6.68 -11.10 -9.21
C LYS A 294 5.35 -10.37 -9.09
N TYR A 295 5.07 -9.44 -10.03
CA TYR A 295 3.79 -8.74 -10.02
C TYR A 295 2.59 -9.66 -10.28
N VAL A 296 2.78 -10.70 -11.11
CA VAL A 296 1.74 -11.70 -11.40
C VAL A 296 2.13 -13.07 -10.86
N ALA A 297 3.41 -13.47 -11.01
CA ALA A 297 3.96 -14.76 -10.59
C ALA A 297 3.05 -15.94 -10.98
N ASP A 298 2.52 -16.67 -10.01
CA ASP A 298 1.63 -17.83 -10.19
C ASP A 298 0.14 -17.48 -10.10
N ALA A 299 -0.21 -16.19 -9.88
CA ALA A 299 -1.60 -15.76 -9.77
C ALA A 299 -2.31 -15.78 -11.15
N PRO A 300 -3.64 -15.95 -11.20
CA PRO A 300 -4.40 -15.97 -12.44
C PRO A 300 -4.38 -14.64 -13.20
N ARG A 301 -4.11 -13.54 -12.48
CA ARG A 301 -4.03 -12.17 -13.00
C ARG A 301 -3.34 -11.27 -12.01
N TRP A 302 -2.86 -10.10 -12.47
CA TRP A 302 -2.35 -9.09 -11.56
C TRP A 302 -3.42 -8.65 -10.55
N GLY A 303 -2.98 -8.41 -9.33
CA GLY A 303 -3.84 -7.90 -8.26
C GLY A 303 -4.60 -8.97 -7.48
N TYR A 304 -4.66 -10.22 -7.95
CA TYR A 304 -5.42 -11.27 -7.30
C TYR A 304 -4.91 -11.55 -5.89
N ILE A 305 -5.81 -11.57 -4.93
CA ILE A 305 -5.57 -11.96 -3.55
C ILE A 305 -6.11 -13.36 -3.34
N ASP A 306 -5.24 -14.32 -3.05
CA ASP A 306 -5.64 -15.69 -2.72
C ASP A 306 -6.25 -15.72 -1.31
N PRO A 307 -7.53 -16.16 -1.16
CA PRO A 307 -8.22 -16.14 0.14
C PRO A 307 -7.56 -17.05 1.20
N GLU A 308 -6.99 -18.19 0.79
CA GLU A 308 -6.37 -19.11 1.76
C GLU A 308 -5.06 -18.55 2.29
N ARG A 309 -4.25 -17.92 1.43
CA ARG A 309 -3.01 -17.25 1.83
C ARG A 309 -3.30 -16.05 2.74
N TRP A 310 -4.28 -15.23 2.38
CA TRP A 310 -4.73 -14.11 3.20
C TRP A 310 -5.18 -14.58 4.59
N ALA A 311 -6.08 -15.55 4.65
CA ALA A 311 -6.63 -16.08 5.89
C ALA A 311 -5.59 -16.77 6.78
N SER A 312 -4.57 -17.41 6.18
CA SER A 312 -3.49 -18.09 6.90
C SER A 312 -2.72 -17.13 7.81
N PHE A 313 -2.39 -15.93 7.32
CA PHE A 313 -1.67 -14.92 8.09
C PHE A 313 -2.53 -14.34 9.23
N TYR A 314 -3.78 -13.97 8.97
CA TYR A 314 -4.67 -13.46 10.02
C TYR A 314 -5.02 -14.52 11.08
N THR A 315 -5.13 -15.79 10.68
CA THR A 315 -5.27 -16.88 11.62
C THR A 315 -4.05 -16.96 12.55
N TRP A 316 -2.84 -16.88 11.99
CA TRP A 316 -1.62 -16.86 12.78
C TRP A 316 -1.56 -15.66 13.74
N MET A 317 -1.91 -14.45 13.28
CA MET A 317 -1.95 -13.26 14.15
C MET A 317 -2.93 -13.43 15.32
N ASN A 318 -4.12 -13.99 15.06
CA ASN A 318 -5.10 -14.31 16.07
C ASN A 318 -4.57 -15.31 17.11
N ASP A 319 -3.83 -16.34 16.66
CA ASP A 319 -3.26 -17.35 17.55
C ASP A 319 -2.12 -16.80 18.42
N GLN A 320 -1.45 -15.74 17.93
CA GLN A 320 -0.42 -15.02 18.69
C GLN A 320 -1.00 -13.92 19.60
N GLY A 321 -2.28 -13.55 19.44
CA GLY A 321 -2.91 -12.47 20.21
C GLY A 321 -2.30 -11.09 19.90
N LEU A 322 -1.98 -10.82 18.63
CA LEU A 322 -1.27 -9.61 18.21
C LEU A 322 -2.18 -8.40 17.98
N THR A 323 -3.50 -8.58 18.03
CA THR A 323 -4.50 -7.52 17.85
C THR A 323 -5.42 -7.45 19.06
N ALA A 324 -6.00 -6.26 19.32
CA ALA A 324 -6.91 -6.06 20.47
C ALA A 324 -8.18 -6.92 20.34
N GLU A 325 -8.78 -6.92 19.16
CA GLU A 325 -9.92 -7.75 18.82
C GLU A 325 -9.50 -8.86 17.82
N ARG A 326 -10.26 -9.95 17.81
CA ARG A 326 -9.98 -11.05 16.90
C ARG A 326 -10.31 -10.66 15.46
N LEU A 327 -9.34 -10.82 14.57
CA LEU A 327 -9.53 -10.61 13.13
C LEU A 327 -10.48 -11.64 12.52
N ASP A 328 -11.30 -11.21 11.57
CA ASP A 328 -11.93 -12.11 10.61
C ASP A 328 -10.86 -12.57 9.59
N PRO A 329 -10.49 -13.85 9.55
CA PRO A 329 -9.46 -14.31 8.62
C PRO A 329 -9.84 -14.14 7.14
N GLU A 330 -11.14 -14.13 6.82
CA GLU A 330 -11.66 -13.97 5.45
C GLU A 330 -12.03 -12.52 5.13
N GLY A 331 -11.90 -11.60 6.12
CA GLY A 331 -12.25 -10.19 5.99
C GLY A 331 -11.09 -9.30 5.54
N GLY A 332 -11.42 -8.04 5.22
CA GLY A 332 -10.44 -6.98 4.93
C GLY A 332 -9.93 -6.94 3.49
N PHE A 333 -10.41 -7.81 2.60
CA PHE A 333 -10.06 -7.76 1.16
C PHE A 333 -11.23 -8.14 0.25
N THR A 334 -11.10 -7.79 -1.04
CA THR A 334 -12.00 -8.26 -2.09
C THR A 334 -11.30 -8.30 -3.45
N ASN A 335 -11.70 -9.27 -4.30
CA ASN A 335 -11.26 -9.39 -5.70
C ASN A 335 -12.32 -8.87 -6.71
N ASP A 336 -13.47 -8.35 -6.23
CA ASP A 336 -14.66 -8.06 -7.06
C ASP A 336 -14.48 -6.90 -8.04
N TYR A 337 -13.44 -6.10 -7.84
CA TYR A 337 -13.15 -4.92 -8.67
C TYR A 337 -12.01 -5.16 -9.67
N LEU A 338 -11.33 -6.30 -9.60
CA LEU A 338 -10.21 -6.61 -10.49
C LEU A 338 -10.66 -6.84 -11.94
N PRO A 339 -9.89 -6.37 -12.95
CA PRO A 339 -10.22 -6.61 -14.35
C PRO A 339 -10.21 -8.09 -14.70
N GLY A 340 -11.13 -8.53 -15.58
CA GLY A 340 -11.20 -9.89 -16.09
C GLY A 340 -11.69 -10.94 -15.10
N GLY A 341 -12.40 -10.56 -14.03
CA GLY A 341 -13.14 -11.44 -13.15
C GLY A 341 -14.59 -11.55 -13.60
N GLU A 342 -15.03 -12.72 -14.09
CA GLU A 342 -16.44 -13.14 -14.13
C GLU A 342 -16.69 -14.07 -12.94
#